data_44d13a2291ffdc06d08d6f4734a9b8eb
#
_entry.id   44d13a2291ffdc06d08d6f4734a9b8eb
#
_cell.length_a   1.000
_cell.length_b   1.000
_cell.length_c   1.000
_cell.angle_alpha   90.00
_cell.angle_beta   90.00
_cell.angle_gamma   90.00
#
_symmetry.space_group_name_H-M   'P 1'
#
loop_
_entity.id
_entity.type
_entity.pdbx_description
1 polymer ?
#
loop_
_entity_poly.entity_id
_entity_poly.type
_entity_poly.pdbx_seq_one_letter_code
_entity_poly.pdbx_strand_id
1 'polypeptide(L)'
;MFVHCVYFWLRDDLTDAERGRFVEGVRSLTTLDTVRHGWVGTPADTDRPVIDRSYSYALVVAFDDEAGHDAYQVHPVHDRFRDTCASLWTQVKIYDFVAG
;
A
#
# COMPACT_ATOMS: atom_id res chain seq x y z
N MET A 1 -18.09 4.77 0.39
CA MET A 1 -16.70 4.71 0.89
C MET A 1 -15.77 4.49 -0.28
N PHE A 2 -14.66 5.18 -0.34
CA PHE A 2 -13.64 5.01 -1.37
C PHE A 2 -12.57 4.06 -0.84
N VAL A 3 -12.26 2.98 -1.58
CA VAL A 3 -11.30 1.96 -1.15
C VAL A 3 -10.14 1.92 -2.14
N HIS A 4 -8.93 2.10 -1.61
CA HIS A 4 -7.69 2.19 -2.38
C HIS A 4 -6.83 0.98 -2.03
N CYS A 5 -6.62 0.08 -3.01
CA CYS A 5 -5.89 -1.17 -2.83
C CYS A 5 -4.59 -1.09 -3.63
N VAL A 6 -3.47 -1.26 -2.96
CA VAL A 6 -2.14 -1.15 -3.58
C VAL A 6 -1.36 -2.44 -3.33
N TYR A 7 -0.77 -2.99 -4.39
CA TYR A 7 0.03 -4.20 -4.32
C TYR A 7 1.43 -3.89 -4.79
N PHE A 8 2.44 -4.32 -4.02
CA PHE A 8 3.84 -4.02 -4.28
C PHE A 8 4.62 -5.30 -4.54
N TRP A 9 5.46 -5.27 -5.58
CA TRP A 9 6.45 -6.31 -5.85
C TRP A 9 7.81 -5.71 -5.51
N LEU A 10 8.41 -6.18 -4.41
CA LEU A 10 9.70 -5.67 -3.95
C LEU A 10 10.85 -6.32 -4.74
N ARG A 11 11.98 -5.62 -4.79
CA ARG A 11 13.20 -6.18 -5.34
C ARG A 11 13.65 -7.40 -4.52
N ASP A 12 14.26 -8.39 -5.17
CA ASP A 12 14.73 -9.64 -4.53
C ASP A 12 15.94 -9.40 -3.63
N ASP A 13 16.71 -8.35 -3.91
CA ASP A 13 18.02 -8.12 -3.31
C ASP A 13 17.99 -7.13 -2.14
N LEU A 14 16.84 -6.88 -1.56
CA LEU A 14 16.72 -5.95 -0.43
C LEU A 14 17.43 -6.51 0.80
N THR A 15 18.18 -5.63 1.49
CA THR A 15 18.68 -5.93 2.82
C THR A 15 17.54 -5.94 3.83
N ASP A 16 17.77 -6.50 5.01
CA ASP A 16 16.79 -6.49 6.09
C ASP A 16 16.43 -5.04 6.49
N ALA A 17 17.44 -4.15 6.50
CA ALA A 17 17.22 -2.73 6.81
C ALA A 17 16.32 -2.06 5.76
N GLU A 18 16.54 -2.36 4.48
CA GLU A 18 15.72 -1.81 3.39
C GLU A 18 14.29 -2.33 3.47
N ARG A 19 14.11 -3.62 3.72
CA ARG A 19 12.78 -4.22 3.89
C ARG A 19 12.06 -3.61 5.09
N GLY A 20 12.75 -3.41 6.20
CA GLY A 20 12.20 -2.75 7.39
C GLY A 20 11.77 -1.32 7.10
N ARG A 21 12.55 -0.59 6.30
CA ARG A 21 12.21 0.78 5.89
C ARG A 21 10.93 0.80 5.06
N PHE A 22 10.78 -0.18 4.15
CA PHE A 22 9.54 -0.30 3.36
C PHE A 22 8.33 -0.56 4.26
N VAL A 23 8.44 -1.53 5.17
CA VAL A 23 7.34 -1.91 6.06
C VAL A 23 6.91 -0.73 6.94
N GLU A 24 7.89 -0.01 7.51
CA GLU A 24 7.61 1.18 8.31
C GLU A 24 6.93 2.25 7.46
N GLY A 25 7.45 2.49 6.26
CA GLY A 25 6.90 3.49 5.34
C GLY A 25 5.48 3.19 4.92
N VAL A 26 5.20 1.96 4.49
CA VAL A 26 3.85 1.59 4.04
C VAL A 26 2.86 1.63 5.19
N ARG A 27 3.27 1.23 6.39
CA ARG A 27 2.40 1.30 7.58
C ARG A 27 2.06 2.73 7.96
N SER A 28 2.99 3.67 7.75
CA SER A 28 2.73 5.08 8.06
C SER A 28 1.55 5.64 7.26
N LEU A 29 1.27 5.09 6.08
CA LEU A 29 0.17 5.53 5.23
C LEU A 29 -1.20 5.22 5.83
N THR A 30 -1.30 4.27 6.75
CA THR A 30 -2.57 3.93 7.40
C THR A 30 -2.93 4.89 8.52
N THR A 31 -2.02 5.78 8.91
CA THR A 31 -2.21 6.67 10.06
C THR A 31 -2.66 8.08 9.69
N LEU A 32 -2.81 8.37 8.39
CA LEU A 32 -3.21 9.70 7.93
C LEU A 32 -4.65 10.01 8.34
N ASP A 33 -4.92 11.27 8.61
CA ASP A 33 -6.19 11.71 9.21
C ASP A 33 -7.43 11.44 8.38
N THR A 34 -7.31 11.34 7.05
CA THR A 34 -8.45 11.02 6.18
C THR A 34 -8.69 9.51 6.06
N VAL A 35 -7.77 8.68 6.54
CA VAL A 35 -7.90 7.22 6.49
C VAL A 35 -8.85 6.76 7.58
N ARG A 36 -9.95 6.09 7.20
CA ARG A 36 -10.91 5.51 8.14
C ARG A 36 -10.55 4.09 8.53
N HIS A 37 -10.08 3.30 7.57
CA HIS A 37 -9.62 1.94 7.80
C HIS A 37 -8.36 1.71 6.99
N GLY A 38 -7.39 1.00 7.55
CA GLY A 38 -6.15 0.70 6.85
C GLY A 38 -5.57 -0.62 7.28
N TRP A 39 -5.03 -1.36 6.31
CA TRP A 39 -4.38 -2.65 6.54
C TRP A 39 -3.15 -2.77 5.68
N VAL A 40 -2.12 -3.39 6.23
CA VAL A 40 -0.91 -3.78 5.49
C VAL A 40 -0.69 -5.26 5.77
N GLY A 41 -0.41 -6.02 4.73
CA GLY A 41 -0.19 -7.45 4.90
C GLY A 41 0.60 -8.07 3.76
N THR A 42 0.82 -9.37 3.91
CA THR A 42 1.50 -10.22 2.92
C THR A 42 0.49 -11.21 2.33
N PRO A 43 0.82 -11.87 1.20
CA PRO A 43 -0.11 -12.83 0.60
C PRO A 43 -0.56 -13.90 1.60
N ALA A 44 -1.86 -14.16 1.61
CA ALA A 44 -2.41 -15.25 2.42
C ALA A 44 -2.01 -16.60 1.84
N ASP A 45 -2.10 -17.66 2.65
CA ASP A 45 -1.75 -19.02 2.23
C ASP A 45 -2.95 -19.72 1.56
N THR A 46 -3.59 -19.04 0.65
CA THR A 46 -4.67 -19.57 -0.18
C THR A 46 -4.14 -19.89 -1.55
N ASP A 47 -4.54 -21.02 -2.14
CA ASP A 47 -3.96 -21.50 -3.39
C ASP A 47 -5.05 -22.06 -4.32
N ARG A 48 -5.46 -21.22 -5.27
CA ARG A 48 -6.35 -21.59 -6.37
C ARG A 48 -5.85 -20.90 -7.63
N PRO A 49 -6.15 -21.45 -8.84
CA PRO A 49 -5.66 -20.87 -10.09
C PRO A 49 -6.00 -19.38 -10.27
N VAL A 50 -7.10 -18.89 -9.68
CA VAL A 50 -7.53 -17.50 -9.80
C VAL A 50 -6.90 -16.58 -8.75
N ILE A 51 -6.17 -17.13 -7.78
CA ILE A 51 -5.55 -16.35 -6.71
C ILE A 51 -4.12 -16.00 -7.10
N ASP A 52 -3.85 -14.70 -7.23
CA ASP A 52 -2.51 -14.19 -7.49
C ASP A 52 -1.82 -13.87 -6.17
N ARG A 53 -0.78 -14.62 -5.84
CA ARG A 53 0.04 -14.47 -4.63
C ARG A 53 1.43 -13.94 -4.95
N SER A 54 1.63 -13.37 -6.14
CA SER A 54 2.97 -12.98 -6.60
C SER A 54 3.49 -11.69 -5.98
N TYR A 55 2.62 -10.88 -5.39
CA TYR A 55 3.04 -9.62 -4.77
C TYR A 55 3.74 -9.85 -3.42
N SER A 56 4.52 -8.86 -2.99
CA SER A 56 5.26 -8.93 -1.71
C SER A 56 4.43 -8.39 -0.54
N TYR A 57 3.75 -7.25 -0.75
CA TYR A 57 2.94 -6.57 0.28
C TYR A 57 1.71 -5.95 -0.35
N ALA A 58 0.64 -5.91 0.43
CA ALA A 58 -0.59 -5.22 0.07
C ALA A 58 -0.87 -4.13 1.10
N LEU A 59 -1.40 -3.02 0.62
CA LEU A 59 -1.92 -1.92 1.42
C LEU A 59 -3.37 -1.69 1.00
N VAL A 60 -4.28 -1.67 1.96
CA VAL A 60 -5.66 -1.26 1.71
C VAL A 60 -5.99 -0.11 2.65
N VAL A 61 -6.41 1.01 2.11
CA VAL A 61 -6.87 2.17 2.88
C VAL A 61 -8.24 2.58 2.37
N ALA A 62 -9.13 2.89 3.29
CA ALA A 62 -10.49 3.29 2.98
C ALA A 62 -10.76 4.69 3.52
N PHE A 63 -11.46 5.49 2.70
CA PHE A 63 -11.79 6.88 2.99
C PHE A 63 -13.29 7.07 2.92
N ASP A 64 -13.82 8.11 3.55
CA ASP A 64 -15.24 8.43 3.47
C ASP A 64 -15.66 8.69 2.01
N ASP A 65 -14.78 9.36 1.24
CA ASP A 65 -15.07 9.76 -0.14
C ASP A 65 -13.76 9.95 -0.92
N GLU A 66 -13.89 10.30 -2.20
CA GLU A 66 -12.76 10.56 -3.07
C GLU A 66 -11.91 11.75 -2.60
N ALA A 67 -12.53 12.76 -1.99
CA ALA A 67 -11.80 13.91 -1.47
C ALA A 67 -10.80 13.50 -0.38
N GLY A 68 -11.17 12.54 0.46
CA GLY A 68 -10.25 11.99 1.45
C GLY A 68 -9.06 11.28 0.83
N HIS A 69 -9.30 10.51 -0.25
CA HIS A 69 -8.25 9.88 -1.03
C HIS A 69 -7.32 10.92 -1.68
N ASP A 70 -7.89 11.98 -2.26
CA ASP A 70 -7.10 13.02 -2.92
C ASP A 70 -6.19 13.75 -1.92
N ALA A 71 -6.70 14.04 -0.73
CA ALA A 71 -5.91 14.64 0.35
C ALA A 71 -4.76 13.71 0.79
N TYR A 72 -5.02 12.41 0.87
CA TYR A 72 -4.03 11.39 1.18
C TYR A 72 -2.90 11.37 0.14
N GLN A 73 -3.23 11.44 -1.15
CA GLN A 73 -2.25 11.35 -2.24
C GLN A 73 -1.24 12.50 -2.22
N VAL A 74 -1.62 13.67 -1.74
CA VAL A 74 -0.74 14.85 -1.69
C VAL A 74 -0.20 15.13 -0.29
N HIS A 75 -0.45 14.25 0.67
CA HIS A 75 0.00 14.42 2.03
C HIS A 75 1.53 14.27 2.13
N PRO A 76 2.22 15.09 2.96
CA PRO A 76 3.68 14.99 3.11
C PRO A 76 4.19 13.61 3.51
N VAL A 77 3.43 12.85 4.30
CA VAL A 77 3.79 11.48 4.67
C VAL A 77 3.78 10.57 3.45
N HIS A 78 2.81 10.74 2.54
CA HIS A 78 2.75 9.99 1.30
C HIS A 78 3.93 10.32 0.39
N ASP A 79 4.28 11.61 0.27
CA ASP A 79 5.45 12.04 -0.49
C ASP A 79 6.73 11.44 0.07
N ARG A 80 6.89 11.45 1.40
CA ARG A 80 8.06 10.85 2.07
C ARG A 80 8.16 9.36 1.78
N PHE A 81 7.03 8.64 1.82
CA PHE A 81 7.00 7.23 1.49
C PHE A 81 7.52 6.98 0.08
N ARG A 82 7.05 7.74 -0.89
CA ARG A 82 7.51 7.60 -2.27
C ARG A 82 9.01 7.93 -2.38
N ASP A 83 9.45 9.00 -1.75
CA ASP A 83 10.86 9.43 -1.83
C ASP A 83 11.81 8.39 -1.23
N THR A 84 11.41 7.73 -0.13
CA THR A 84 12.28 6.81 0.59
C THR A 84 12.12 5.36 0.14
N CYS A 85 11.00 4.98 -0.46
CA CYS A 85 10.68 3.58 -0.71
C CYS A 85 10.47 3.22 -2.19
N ALA A 86 10.28 4.19 -3.10
CA ALA A 86 9.99 3.87 -4.50
C ALA A 86 11.10 3.05 -5.17
N SER A 87 12.35 3.22 -4.76
CA SER A 87 13.47 2.44 -5.30
C SER A 87 13.49 0.99 -4.82
N LEU A 88 12.65 0.64 -3.85
CA LEU A 88 12.63 -0.69 -3.23
C LEU A 88 11.70 -1.66 -3.96
N TRP A 89 10.79 -1.17 -4.81
CA TRP A 89 9.89 -2.03 -5.57
C TRP A 89 10.21 -2.01 -7.06
N THR A 90 9.86 -3.12 -7.73
CA THR A 90 9.99 -3.27 -9.17
C THR A 90 8.67 -3.01 -9.89
N GLN A 91 7.55 -3.18 -9.19
CA GLN A 91 6.22 -3.05 -9.75
C GLN A 91 5.24 -2.64 -8.65
N VAL A 92 4.26 -1.84 -9.01
CA VAL A 92 3.13 -1.52 -8.16
C VAL A 92 1.85 -1.58 -8.99
N LYS A 93 0.77 -2.09 -8.40
CA LYS A 93 -0.57 -2.07 -9.00
C LYS A 93 -1.56 -1.48 -8.02
N ILE A 94 -2.45 -0.66 -8.53
CA ILE A 94 -3.46 0.02 -7.73
C ILE A 94 -4.84 -0.34 -8.30
N TYR A 95 -5.76 -0.71 -7.39
CA TYR A 95 -7.16 -0.90 -7.72
C TYR A 95 -7.98 -0.04 -6.77
N ASP A 96 -8.69 0.91 -7.33
CA ASP A 96 -9.60 1.78 -6.57
C ASP A 96 -11.03 1.39 -6.87
N PHE A 97 -11.87 1.29 -5.83
CA PHE A 97 -13.29 1.06 -6.03
C PHE A 97 -14.11 1.86 -5.04
N VAL A 98 -15.36 2.07 -5.39
CA VAL A 98 -16.33 2.75 -4.51
C VAL A 98 -17.29 1.70 -3.99
N ALA A 99 -17.34 1.56 -2.66
CA ALA A 99 -18.28 0.68 -1.98
C ALA A 99 -19.60 1.43 -1.77
N GLY A 100 -20.68 0.83 -2.25
CA GLY A 100 -21.97 1.49 -2.16
C GLY A 100 -23.04 0.69 -1.47
#